data_7efd65581d18fc8bae0906b9d9288c35
#
_entry.id   7efd65581d18fc8bae0906b9d9288c35
#
_cell.length_a   1.000
_cell.length_b   1.000
_cell.length_c   1.000
_cell.angle_alpha   90.00
_cell.angle_beta   90.00
_cell.angle_gamma   90.00
#
_symmetry.space_group_name_H-M   'P 1'
#
loop_
_entity.id
_entity.type
_entity.pdbx_description
1 polymer ?
#
loop_
_entity_poly.entity_id
_entity_poly.type
_entity_poly.pdbx_seq_one_letter_code
_entity_poly.pdbx_strand_id
1 'polypeptide(L)'
;LYFRVTGMLLGMPDARDARYSAYLEKINNRYGKQVKVNFRVSDITGVPMGFGIRKFVILLPNQEYSDDQLYYILLHECNHFYNHDILVKLLTKLFCCLFWWNPVAYLLSVELENTLEIKCDLTSTALLSKKEKIGYLETILECLKKTIADSKKLFRCSTALFHADRMDLLPERMTAITKRNTRKSCIFKLTLLVFVFALIYLSSYALVFQPYIPLSGQLRKNMD
;
A
#
# COMPACT_ATOMS: atom_id res chain seq x y z
N LEU A 1 -11.86 10.32 10.31
CA LEU A 1 -10.63 10.99 9.87
C LEU A 1 -10.52 11.00 8.35
N TYR A 2 -10.55 9.84 7.66
CA TYR A 2 -10.43 9.71 6.20
C TYR A 2 -11.37 10.66 5.43
N PHE A 3 -12.67 10.65 5.73
CA PHE A 3 -13.66 11.49 5.03
C PHE A 3 -13.43 13.00 5.25
N ARG A 4 -12.96 13.42 6.42
CA ARG A 4 -12.65 14.84 6.69
C ARG A 4 -11.41 15.29 5.90
N VAL A 5 -10.37 14.47 5.86
CA VAL A 5 -9.16 14.76 5.09
C VAL A 5 -9.49 14.79 3.59
N THR A 6 -10.24 13.81 3.09
CA THR A 6 -10.69 13.78 1.68
C THR A 6 -11.52 15.01 1.33
N GLY A 7 -12.41 15.47 2.22
CA GLY A 7 -13.20 16.68 2.00
C GLY A 7 -12.32 17.94 1.92
N MET A 8 -11.31 18.06 2.78
CA MET A 8 -10.34 19.16 2.75
C MET A 8 -9.50 19.15 1.45
N LEU A 9 -9.04 17.98 1.04
CA LEU A 9 -8.24 17.81 -0.17
C LEU A 9 -9.05 18.07 -1.45
N LEU A 10 -10.35 17.76 -1.45
CA LEU A 10 -11.26 18.10 -2.55
C LEU A 10 -11.50 19.61 -2.71
N GLY A 11 -11.30 20.39 -1.66
CA GLY A 11 -11.38 21.86 -1.68
C GLY A 11 -10.13 22.56 -2.24
N MET A 12 -9.06 21.82 -2.53
CA MET A 12 -7.84 22.40 -3.11
C MET A 12 -8.02 22.82 -4.57
N PRO A 13 -7.21 23.77 -5.07
CA PRO A 13 -7.35 24.27 -6.43
C PRO A 13 -7.12 23.16 -7.47
N ASP A 14 -7.89 23.25 -8.57
CA ASP A 14 -7.72 22.37 -9.72
C ASP A 14 -6.36 22.60 -10.38
N ALA A 15 -5.65 21.53 -10.66
CA ALA A 15 -4.45 21.58 -11.48
C ALA A 15 -4.87 21.66 -12.96
N ARG A 16 -4.63 22.79 -13.59
CA ARG A 16 -5.02 23.06 -14.99
C ARG A 16 -3.82 22.98 -15.94
N ASP A 17 -3.16 21.83 -15.98
CA ASP A 17 -2.12 21.58 -16.97
C ASP A 17 -2.65 20.61 -18.04
N ALA A 18 -2.59 21.02 -19.32
CA ALA A 18 -3.05 20.19 -20.44
C ALA A 18 -2.28 18.85 -20.52
N ARG A 19 -1.06 18.79 -20.02
CA ARG A 19 -0.25 17.56 -19.97
C ARG A 19 -0.89 16.45 -19.14
N TYR A 20 -1.61 16.78 -18.07
CA TYR A 20 -2.25 15.80 -17.20
C TYR A 20 -3.31 14.98 -17.95
N SER A 21 -4.14 15.64 -18.73
CA SER A 21 -5.18 14.97 -19.52
C SER A 21 -4.57 14.10 -20.62
N ALA A 22 -3.55 14.59 -21.32
CA ALA A 22 -2.86 13.86 -22.37
C ALA A 22 -2.16 12.58 -21.83
N TYR A 23 -1.47 12.69 -20.70
CA TYR A 23 -0.83 11.52 -20.09
C TYR A 23 -1.85 10.54 -19.49
N LEU A 24 -2.94 11.03 -18.90
CA LEU A 24 -4.02 10.18 -18.43
C LEU A 24 -4.66 9.37 -19.56
N GLU A 25 -4.91 10.00 -20.71
CA GLU A 25 -5.41 9.30 -21.89
C GLU A 25 -4.44 8.22 -22.37
N LYS A 26 -3.15 8.54 -22.45
CA LYS A 26 -2.09 7.57 -22.79
C LYS A 26 -2.07 6.38 -21.83
N ILE A 27 -2.24 6.63 -20.53
CA ILE A 27 -2.27 5.60 -19.49
C ILE A 27 -3.55 4.77 -19.59
N ASN A 28 -4.72 5.39 -19.76
CA ASN A 28 -5.99 4.72 -19.93
C ASN A 28 -5.97 3.77 -21.13
N ASN A 29 -5.45 4.23 -22.28
CA ASN A 29 -5.31 3.42 -23.49
C ASN A 29 -4.37 2.24 -23.27
N ARG A 30 -3.28 2.44 -22.51
CA ARG A 30 -2.31 1.38 -22.16
C ARG A 30 -2.93 0.25 -21.35
N TYR A 31 -3.84 0.55 -20.44
CA TYR A 31 -4.51 -0.43 -19.57
C TYR A 31 -5.89 -0.87 -20.10
N GLY A 32 -6.36 -0.32 -21.22
CA GLY A 32 -7.69 -0.61 -21.74
C GLY A 32 -8.81 -0.19 -20.77
N LYS A 33 -8.56 0.81 -19.93
CA LYS A 33 -9.50 1.30 -18.91
C LYS A 33 -9.77 2.79 -19.11
N GLN A 34 -11.01 3.20 -18.84
CA GLN A 34 -11.43 4.60 -18.92
C GLN A 34 -11.68 5.12 -17.51
N VAL A 35 -10.67 5.69 -16.90
CA VAL A 35 -10.75 6.27 -15.56
C VAL A 35 -10.66 7.79 -15.65
N LYS A 36 -11.58 8.45 -14.94
CA LYS A 36 -11.55 9.90 -14.76
C LYS A 36 -10.79 10.22 -13.48
N VAL A 37 -9.78 11.07 -13.60
CA VAL A 37 -8.94 11.53 -12.50
C VAL A 37 -9.09 13.04 -12.38
N ASN A 38 -9.29 13.52 -11.18
CA ASN A 38 -9.22 14.93 -10.84
C ASN A 38 -7.81 15.25 -10.35
N PHE A 39 -7.18 16.24 -10.95
CA PHE A 39 -5.84 16.67 -10.54
C PHE A 39 -5.96 17.88 -9.62
N ARG A 40 -5.24 17.85 -8.51
CA ARG A 40 -5.17 18.94 -7.52
C ARG A 40 -3.71 19.30 -7.28
N VAL A 41 -3.45 20.57 -7.00
CA VAL A 41 -2.11 21.05 -6.61
C VAL A 41 -2.15 21.46 -5.13
N SER A 42 -1.08 21.14 -4.43
CA SER A 42 -0.95 21.44 -3.00
C SER A 42 0.47 21.87 -2.66
N ASP A 43 0.57 22.92 -1.85
CA ASP A 43 1.82 23.35 -1.23
C ASP A 43 2.09 22.63 0.11
N ILE A 44 1.12 21.84 0.59
CA ILE A 44 1.20 21.16 1.90
C ILE A 44 1.93 19.84 1.80
N THR A 45 1.82 19.15 0.66
CA THR A 45 2.40 17.84 0.45
C THR A 45 3.67 17.94 -0.39
N GLY A 46 4.76 17.35 0.10
CA GLY A 46 6.04 17.30 -0.64
C GLY A 46 6.10 16.19 -1.69
N VAL A 47 5.10 15.28 -1.71
CA VAL A 47 5.07 14.13 -2.62
C VAL A 47 3.71 13.98 -3.30
N PRO A 48 3.70 13.47 -4.55
CA PRO A 48 2.48 13.07 -5.22
C PRO A 48 1.74 11.99 -4.41
N MET A 49 0.41 12.02 -4.43
CA MET A 49 -0.41 10.99 -3.80
C MET A 49 -1.77 10.86 -4.47
N GLY A 50 -2.22 9.62 -4.62
CA GLY A 50 -3.57 9.30 -5.07
C GLY A 50 -4.52 8.99 -3.92
N PHE A 51 -5.75 9.47 -3.98
CA PHE A 51 -6.79 9.15 -3.01
C PHE A 51 -8.18 9.09 -3.67
N GLY A 52 -9.14 8.54 -2.92
CA GLY A 52 -10.50 8.37 -3.38
C GLY A 52 -10.80 6.96 -3.86
N ILE A 53 -12.01 6.46 -3.56
CA ILE A 53 -12.45 5.10 -3.93
C ILE A 53 -13.25 5.13 -5.23
N ARG A 54 -14.17 6.07 -5.37
CA ARG A 54 -15.05 6.20 -6.54
C ARG A 54 -14.62 7.31 -7.48
N LYS A 55 -14.24 8.46 -6.90
CA LYS A 55 -13.69 9.61 -7.64
C LYS A 55 -12.21 9.67 -7.29
N PHE A 56 -11.39 9.32 -8.26
CA PHE A 56 -9.95 9.33 -8.05
C PHE A 56 -9.40 10.74 -8.19
N VAL A 57 -8.62 11.13 -7.21
CA VAL A 57 -7.95 12.44 -7.17
C VAL A 57 -6.47 12.20 -7.00
N ILE A 58 -5.66 12.79 -7.87
CA ILE A 58 -4.21 12.84 -7.72
C ILE A 58 -3.84 14.22 -7.24
N LEU A 59 -3.21 14.26 -6.07
CA LEU A 59 -2.66 15.47 -5.49
C LEU A 59 -1.18 15.55 -5.84
N LEU A 60 -0.81 16.64 -6.49
CA LEU A 60 0.56 16.90 -6.90
C LEU A 60 1.12 18.07 -6.08
N PRO A 61 2.36 18.00 -5.59
CA PRO A 61 3.08 19.15 -5.08
C PRO A 61 3.17 20.26 -6.12
N ASN A 62 3.12 21.51 -5.65
CA ASN A 62 3.29 22.70 -6.49
C ASN A 62 4.76 22.86 -6.86
N GLN A 63 5.22 22.08 -7.83
CA GLN A 63 6.59 22.11 -8.36
C GLN A 63 6.59 21.79 -9.85
N GLU A 64 7.65 22.16 -10.53
CA GLU A 64 7.84 21.80 -11.93
C GLU A 64 8.29 20.35 -12.06
N TYR A 65 7.71 19.65 -13.02
CA TYR A 65 8.06 18.29 -13.39
C TYR A 65 8.48 18.24 -14.85
N SER A 66 9.52 17.49 -15.15
CA SER A 66 9.79 17.13 -16.55
C SER A 66 8.66 16.24 -17.07
N ASP A 67 8.53 16.16 -18.39
CA ASP A 67 7.48 15.36 -19.03
C ASP A 67 7.58 13.88 -18.67
N ASP A 68 8.79 13.34 -18.63
CA ASP A 68 9.03 11.95 -18.25
C ASP A 68 8.70 11.71 -16.77
N GLN A 69 9.13 12.61 -15.87
CA GLN A 69 8.82 12.52 -14.45
C GLN A 69 7.33 12.55 -14.21
N LEU A 70 6.63 13.49 -14.82
CA LEU A 70 5.19 13.61 -14.69
C LEU A 70 4.47 12.34 -15.18
N TYR A 71 4.88 11.82 -16.34
CA TYR A 71 4.32 10.58 -16.87
C TYR A 71 4.52 9.39 -15.93
N TYR A 72 5.72 9.21 -15.34
CA TYR A 72 5.99 8.11 -14.44
C TYR A 72 5.25 8.22 -13.10
N ILE A 73 5.11 9.44 -12.57
CA ILE A 73 4.32 9.71 -11.38
C ILE A 73 2.84 9.35 -11.62
N LEU A 74 2.26 9.86 -12.71
CA LEU A 74 0.87 9.58 -13.04
C LEU A 74 0.64 8.09 -13.32
N LEU A 75 1.59 7.42 -13.96
CA LEU A 75 1.55 5.99 -14.21
C LEU A 75 1.51 5.19 -12.92
N HIS A 76 2.33 5.56 -11.92
CA HIS A 76 2.37 4.94 -10.61
C HIS A 76 1.05 5.15 -9.84
N GLU A 77 0.60 6.39 -9.71
CA GLU A 77 -0.63 6.72 -8.97
C GLU A 77 -1.88 6.11 -9.60
N CYS A 78 -2.00 6.12 -10.93
CA CYS A 78 -3.10 5.47 -11.63
C CYS A 78 -3.12 3.96 -11.41
N ASN A 79 -1.96 3.31 -11.30
CA ASN A 79 -1.88 1.88 -11.03
C ASN A 79 -2.46 1.50 -9.67
N HIS A 80 -2.22 2.29 -8.63
CA HIS A 80 -2.85 2.08 -7.32
C HIS A 80 -4.37 2.10 -7.42
N PHE A 81 -4.91 3.00 -8.24
CA PHE A 81 -6.36 3.06 -8.45
C PHE A 81 -6.88 1.86 -9.24
N TYR A 82 -6.22 1.48 -10.35
CA TYR A 82 -6.61 0.32 -11.16
C TYR A 82 -6.59 -0.99 -10.40
N ASN A 83 -5.70 -1.13 -9.44
CA ASN A 83 -5.54 -2.30 -8.59
C ASN A 83 -6.43 -2.27 -7.34
N HIS A 84 -7.20 -1.20 -7.11
CA HIS A 84 -7.99 -0.98 -5.90
C HIS A 84 -7.17 -1.00 -4.61
N ASP A 85 -5.90 -0.60 -4.66
CA ASP A 85 -4.98 -0.67 -3.52
C ASP A 85 -5.46 0.19 -2.34
N ILE A 86 -6.16 1.30 -2.60
CA ILE A 86 -6.78 2.15 -1.58
C ILE A 86 -7.82 1.37 -0.76
N LEU A 87 -8.63 0.53 -1.43
CA LEU A 87 -9.61 -0.30 -0.74
C LEU A 87 -8.92 -1.35 0.15
N VAL A 88 -7.87 -1.98 -0.37
CA VAL A 88 -7.07 -2.95 0.40
C VAL A 88 -6.44 -2.27 1.62
N LYS A 89 -5.85 -1.08 1.46
CA LYS A 89 -5.28 -0.30 2.57
C LYS A 89 -6.36 0.04 3.63
N LEU A 90 -7.57 0.43 3.22
CA LEU A 90 -8.68 0.71 4.15
C LEU A 90 -9.13 -0.55 4.91
N LEU A 91 -9.30 -1.68 4.24
CA LEU A 91 -9.65 -2.96 4.88
C LEU A 91 -8.59 -3.39 5.88
N THR A 92 -7.32 -3.20 5.54
CA THR A 92 -6.21 -3.49 6.46
C THR A 92 -6.23 -2.60 7.69
N LYS A 93 -6.54 -1.31 7.54
CA LYS A 93 -6.69 -0.40 8.69
C LYS A 93 -7.89 -0.78 9.56
N LEU A 94 -9.01 -1.20 8.94
CA LEU A 94 -10.16 -1.73 9.68
C LEU A 94 -9.78 -2.99 10.46
N PHE A 95 -9.03 -3.92 9.84
CA PHE A 95 -8.49 -5.10 10.50
C PHE A 95 -7.62 -4.74 11.71
N CYS A 96 -6.69 -3.79 11.56
CA CYS A 96 -5.89 -3.30 12.69
C CYS A 96 -6.73 -2.66 13.80
N CYS A 97 -7.84 -1.98 13.47
CA CYS A 97 -8.76 -1.43 14.47
C CYS A 97 -9.51 -2.55 15.22
N LEU A 98 -9.92 -3.62 14.54
CA LEU A 98 -10.58 -4.76 15.16
C LEU A 98 -9.64 -5.56 16.06
N PHE A 99 -8.38 -5.71 15.65
CA PHE A 99 -7.35 -6.45 16.36
C PHE A 99 -6.27 -5.51 16.96
N TRP A 100 -6.71 -4.37 17.50
CA TRP A 100 -5.85 -3.31 17.99
C TRP A 100 -4.81 -3.76 19.05
N TRP A 101 -5.12 -4.82 19.80
CA TRP A 101 -4.22 -5.40 20.81
C TRP A 101 -3.20 -6.38 20.24
N ASN A 102 -3.34 -6.78 18.98
CA ASN A 102 -2.47 -7.80 18.37
C ASN A 102 -1.35 -7.15 17.55
N PRO A 103 -0.06 -7.26 17.98
CA PRO A 103 1.05 -6.67 17.26
C PRO A 103 1.24 -7.26 15.85
N VAL A 104 0.82 -8.52 15.62
CA VAL A 104 0.89 -9.16 14.30
C VAL A 104 0.01 -8.45 13.27
N ALA A 105 -1.11 -7.86 13.69
CA ALA A 105 -1.98 -7.08 12.80
C ALA A 105 -1.23 -5.87 12.21
N TYR A 106 -0.42 -5.21 13.01
CA TYR A 106 0.37 -4.05 12.57
C TYR A 106 1.53 -4.47 11.65
N LEU A 107 2.22 -5.56 11.97
CA LEU A 107 3.26 -6.14 11.10
C LEU A 107 2.68 -6.53 9.74
N LEU A 108 1.50 -7.18 9.74
CA LEU A 108 0.79 -7.53 8.50
C LEU A 108 0.43 -6.28 7.69
N SER A 109 -0.02 -5.20 8.35
CA SER A 109 -0.33 -3.93 7.68
C SER A 109 0.89 -3.35 6.96
N VAL A 110 2.05 -3.36 7.61
CA VAL A 110 3.31 -2.87 7.03
C VAL A 110 3.71 -3.71 5.83
N GLU A 111 3.76 -5.04 5.98
CA GLU A 111 4.13 -5.95 4.89
C GLU A 111 3.18 -5.89 3.69
N LEU A 112 1.89 -5.70 3.96
CA LEU A 112 0.91 -5.55 2.90
C LEU A 112 1.11 -4.24 2.13
N GLU A 113 1.33 -3.12 2.82
CA GLU A 113 1.64 -1.84 2.18
C GLU A 113 2.90 -1.94 1.31
N ASN A 114 3.96 -2.59 1.81
CA ASN A 114 5.19 -2.85 1.08
C ASN A 114 4.95 -3.68 -0.20
N THR A 115 4.17 -4.74 -0.06
CA THR A 115 3.80 -5.62 -1.19
C THR A 115 3.00 -4.88 -2.26
N LEU A 116 2.08 -4.00 -1.86
CA LEU A 116 1.30 -3.16 -2.78
C LEU A 116 2.19 -2.20 -3.57
N GLU A 117 3.17 -1.57 -2.92
CA GLU A 117 4.13 -0.69 -3.60
C GLU A 117 4.98 -1.46 -4.63
N ILE A 118 5.56 -2.61 -4.23
CA ILE A 118 6.34 -3.46 -5.15
C ILE A 118 5.49 -3.94 -6.33
N LYS A 119 4.25 -4.36 -6.07
CA LYS A 119 3.31 -4.77 -7.11
C LYS A 119 2.99 -3.61 -8.06
N CYS A 120 2.76 -2.42 -7.51
CA CYS A 120 2.51 -1.21 -8.29
C CYS A 120 3.69 -0.89 -9.21
N ASP A 121 4.93 -0.91 -8.68
CA ASP A 121 6.14 -0.69 -9.46
C ASP A 121 6.32 -1.71 -10.59
N LEU A 122 6.14 -2.99 -10.28
CA LEU A 122 6.24 -4.08 -11.27
C LEU A 122 5.21 -3.91 -12.39
N THR A 123 3.98 -3.53 -12.04
CA THR A 123 2.91 -3.31 -13.02
C THR A 123 3.19 -2.07 -13.88
N SER A 124 3.65 -0.99 -13.25
CA SER A 124 4.00 0.27 -13.95
C SER A 124 5.15 0.05 -14.93
N THR A 125 6.15 -0.74 -14.54
CA THR A 125 7.36 -0.95 -15.33
C THR A 125 7.29 -2.14 -16.29
N ALA A 126 6.21 -2.93 -16.28
CA ALA A 126 6.09 -4.17 -17.06
C ALA A 126 6.30 -3.98 -18.57
N LEU A 127 5.80 -2.87 -19.11
CA LEU A 127 5.85 -2.55 -20.53
C LEU A 127 6.87 -1.43 -20.87
N LEU A 128 7.69 -1.01 -19.92
CA LEU A 128 8.73 -0.01 -20.13
C LEU A 128 9.99 -0.66 -20.68
N SER A 129 10.67 0.06 -21.59
CA SER A 129 12.01 -0.29 -22.06
C SER A 129 13.03 -0.19 -20.92
N LYS A 130 14.23 -0.71 -21.11
CA LYS A 130 15.30 -0.62 -20.10
C LYS A 130 15.64 0.84 -19.73
N LYS A 131 15.68 1.74 -20.70
CA LYS A 131 15.96 3.16 -20.48
C LYS A 131 14.84 3.83 -19.68
N GLU A 132 13.59 3.57 -20.03
CA GLU A 132 12.42 4.11 -19.33
C GLU A 132 12.32 3.58 -17.89
N LYS A 133 12.71 2.32 -17.64
CA LYS A 133 12.79 1.77 -16.27
C LYS A 133 13.79 2.53 -15.40
N ILE A 134 14.92 2.94 -15.96
CA ILE A 134 15.92 3.73 -15.23
C ILE A 134 15.30 5.09 -14.88
N GLY A 135 14.70 5.79 -15.85
CA GLY A 135 14.03 7.08 -15.61
C GLY A 135 12.90 6.98 -14.58
N TYR A 136 12.13 5.90 -14.62
CA TYR A 136 11.11 5.61 -13.61
C TYR A 136 11.72 5.47 -12.20
N LEU A 137 12.81 4.67 -12.06
CA LEU A 137 13.49 4.47 -10.78
C LEU A 137 14.10 5.77 -10.24
N GLU A 138 14.70 6.59 -11.11
CA GLU A 138 15.22 7.90 -10.73
C GLU A 138 14.11 8.82 -10.23
N THR A 139 12.95 8.83 -10.88
CA THR A 139 11.79 9.62 -10.47
C THR A 139 11.28 9.17 -9.10
N ILE A 140 11.11 7.87 -8.88
CA ILE A 140 10.68 7.34 -7.57
C ILE A 140 11.70 7.67 -6.47
N LEU A 141 12.99 7.53 -6.76
CA LEU A 141 14.05 7.88 -5.82
C LEU A 141 14.02 9.36 -5.44
N GLU A 142 13.79 10.24 -6.40
CA GLU A 142 13.66 11.68 -6.15
C GLU A 142 12.45 12.00 -5.27
N CYS A 143 11.29 11.40 -5.57
CA CYS A 143 10.09 11.54 -4.74
C CYS A 143 10.35 11.08 -3.30
N LEU A 144 11.00 9.93 -3.10
CA LEU A 144 11.32 9.42 -1.77
C LEU A 144 12.30 10.33 -1.01
N LYS A 145 13.33 10.86 -1.66
CA LYS A 145 14.26 11.82 -1.03
C LYS A 145 13.53 13.08 -0.55
N LYS A 146 12.58 13.60 -1.34
CA LYS A 146 11.76 14.75 -0.96
C LYS A 146 10.86 14.44 0.23
N THR A 147 10.25 13.23 0.26
CA THR A 147 9.44 12.78 1.41
C THR A 147 10.21 12.86 2.72
N ILE A 148 11.47 12.41 2.72
CA ILE A 148 12.31 12.43 3.93
C ILE A 148 12.69 13.84 4.34
N ALA A 149 13.00 14.71 3.38
CA ALA A 149 13.32 16.11 3.65
C ALA A 149 12.13 16.85 4.27
N ASP A 150 10.92 16.59 3.78
CA ASP A 150 9.68 17.23 4.24
C ASP A 150 9.15 16.60 5.54
N SER A 151 9.33 15.30 5.74
CA SER A 151 8.92 14.63 6.98
C SER A 151 9.65 15.22 8.20
N LYS A 152 10.90 15.63 8.05
CA LYS A 152 11.63 16.34 9.10
C LYS A 152 11.01 17.72 9.46
N LYS A 153 10.27 18.33 8.54
CA LYS A 153 9.56 19.60 8.78
C LYS A 153 8.17 19.39 9.38
N LEU A 154 7.43 18.36 8.93
CA LEU A 154 6.05 18.08 9.36
C LEU A 154 5.97 17.31 10.69
N PHE A 155 7.03 16.62 11.11
CA PHE A 155 7.06 15.78 12.33
C PHE A 155 6.77 16.55 13.63
N ARG A 156 6.66 17.86 13.58
CA ARG A 156 6.31 18.67 14.77
C ARG A 156 4.83 18.69 15.11
N CYS A 157 3.91 18.29 14.21
CA CYS A 157 2.48 18.51 14.42
C CYS A 157 1.52 17.38 13.95
N SER A 158 1.97 16.27 13.39
CA SER A 158 1.05 15.20 12.99
C SER A 158 1.53 13.83 13.45
N THR A 159 0.67 13.13 14.18
CA THR A 159 0.78 11.67 14.35
C THR A 159 0.73 11.05 12.98
N ALA A 160 1.90 10.68 12.47
CA ALA A 160 2.11 10.23 11.11
C ALA A 160 1.31 8.95 10.81
N LEU A 161 0.18 9.11 10.13
CA LEU A 161 -0.49 8.04 9.40
C LEU A 161 0.27 7.65 8.11
N PHE A 162 1.32 8.41 7.78
CA PHE A 162 2.19 8.19 6.61
C PHE A 162 3.57 7.80 7.12
N HIS A 163 3.95 6.55 6.87
CA HIS A 163 5.27 6.05 7.19
C HIS A 163 6.32 6.81 6.37
N ALA A 164 7.02 7.73 7.04
CA ALA A 164 8.17 8.44 6.47
C ALA A 164 9.40 7.53 6.24
N ASP A 165 9.36 6.28 6.70
CA ASP A 165 10.48 5.35 6.74
C ASP A 165 10.50 4.36 5.54
N ARG A 166 10.12 4.83 4.34
CA ARG A 166 10.10 3.95 3.16
C ARG A 166 11.44 3.80 2.43
N MET A 167 12.53 4.36 2.98
CA MET A 167 13.86 4.17 2.38
C MET A 167 14.36 2.74 2.50
N ASP A 168 13.97 2.03 3.56
CA ASP A 168 14.35 0.63 3.78
C ASP A 168 13.80 -0.30 2.68
N LEU A 169 12.70 0.10 2.04
CA LEU A 169 12.09 -0.64 0.93
C LEU A 169 12.71 -0.36 -0.44
N LEU A 170 13.48 0.72 -0.55
CA LEU A 170 14.04 1.12 -1.84
C LEU A 170 14.91 0.02 -2.47
N PRO A 171 15.79 -0.68 -1.73
CA PRO A 171 16.57 -1.79 -2.29
C PRO A 171 15.69 -2.93 -2.81
N GLU A 172 14.59 -3.26 -2.12
CA GLU A 172 13.66 -4.30 -2.54
C GLU A 172 12.88 -3.88 -3.79
N ARG A 173 12.39 -2.64 -3.85
CA ARG A 173 11.71 -2.08 -5.02
C ARG A 173 12.64 -2.08 -6.24
N MET A 174 13.88 -1.60 -6.09
CA MET A 174 14.88 -1.60 -7.17
C MET A 174 15.23 -3.01 -7.64
N THR A 175 15.42 -3.95 -6.73
CA THR A 175 15.71 -5.35 -7.09
C THR A 175 14.52 -6.04 -7.74
N ALA A 176 13.29 -5.74 -7.34
CA ALA A 176 12.08 -6.27 -7.95
C ALA A 176 11.94 -5.81 -9.42
N ILE A 177 12.22 -4.53 -9.69
CA ILE A 177 12.12 -3.97 -11.05
C ILE A 177 13.25 -4.48 -11.96
N THR A 178 14.47 -4.63 -11.42
CA THR A 178 15.65 -5.03 -12.20
C THR A 178 15.77 -6.55 -12.38
N LYS A 179 15.42 -7.34 -11.37
CA LYS A 179 15.40 -8.80 -11.45
C LYS A 179 14.02 -9.26 -11.89
N ARG A 180 13.97 -10.01 -13.00
CA ARG A 180 12.75 -10.69 -13.45
C ARG A 180 12.33 -11.70 -12.38
N ASN A 181 11.42 -11.28 -11.50
CA ASN A 181 11.04 -12.05 -10.33
C ASN A 181 10.40 -13.38 -10.75
N THR A 182 10.99 -14.48 -10.33
CA THR A 182 10.43 -15.80 -10.53
C THR A 182 9.23 -15.96 -9.59
N ARG A 183 8.04 -16.13 -10.14
CA ARG A 183 6.75 -16.40 -9.45
C ARG A 183 6.82 -17.45 -8.33
N LYS A 184 7.86 -18.27 -8.30
CA LYS A 184 8.06 -19.37 -7.35
C LYS A 184 8.18 -18.92 -5.89
N SER A 185 8.76 -17.74 -5.61
CA SER A 185 8.94 -17.27 -4.23
C SER A 185 7.63 -16.84 -3.55
N CYS A 186 6.69 -16.31 -4.31
CA CYS A 186 5.41 -15.82 -3.75
C CYS A 186 4.50 -17.01 -3.37
N ILE A 187 4.46 -18.06 -4.19
CA ILE A 187 3.66 -19.26 -3.92
C ILE A 187 4.18 -19.97 -2.68
N PHE A 188 5.51 -20.10 -2.54
CA PHE A 188 6.11 -20.73 -1.37
C PHE A 188 5.79 -19.96 -0.06
N LYS A 189 5.87 -18.62 -0.07
CA LYS A 189 5.50 -17.79 1.09
C LYS A 189 4.02 -17.95 1.43
N LEU A 190 3.14 -18.00 0.43
CA LEU A 190 1.70 -18.18 0.63
C LEU A 190 1.37 -19.58 1.19
N THR A 191 1.98 -20.65 0.67
CA THR A 191 1.79 -22.01 1.19
C THR A 191 2.31 -22.15 2.62
N LEU A 192 3.45 -21.55 2.94
CA LEU A 192 3.98 -21.52 4.30
C LEU A 192 3.04 -20.78 5.25
N LEU A 193 2.49 -19.65 4.83
CA LEU A 193 1.53 -18.88 5.62
C LEU A 193 0.27 -19.70 5.92
N VAL A 194 -0.32 -20.32 4.90
CA VAL A 194 -1.51 -21.19 5.05
C VAL A 194 -1.21 -22.38 5.99
N PHE A 195 -0.02 -22.97 5.88
CA PHE A 195 0.40 -24.06 6.74
C PHE A 195 0.52 -23.63 8.22
N VAL A 196 1.12 -22.46 8.48
CA VAL A 196 1.21 -21.90 9.85
C VAL A 196 -0.18 -21.61 10.42
N PHE A 197 -1.10 -21.02 9.63
CA PHE A 197 -2.48 -20.82 10.10
C PHE A 197 -3.20 -22.13 10.39
N ALA A 198 -3.01 -23.15 9.57
CA ALA A 198 -3.57 -24.47 9.80
C ALA A 198 -3.04 -25.11 11.11
N LEU A 199 -1.74 -24.97 11.38
CA LEU A 199 -1.14 -25.44 12.63
C LEU A 199 -1.69 -24.71 13.87
N ILE A 200 -1.84 -23.38 13.79
CA ILE A 200 -2.44 -22.58 14.87
C ILE A 200 -3.89 -23.01 15.12
N TYR A 201 -4.65 -23.23 14.05
CA TYR A 201 -6.04 -23.69 14.15
C TYR A 201 -6.13 -25.08 14.78
N LEU A 202 -5.31 -26.03 14.34
CA LEU A 202 -5.25 -27.39 14.88
C LEU A 202 -4.81 -27.40 16.36
N SER A 203 -3.82 -26.59 16.72
CA SER A 203 -3.37 -26.47 18.13
C SER A 203 -4.44 -25.86 19.03
N SER A 204 -5.19 -24.89 18.52
CA SER A 204 -6.35 -24.32 19.22
C SER A 204 -7.43 -25.37 19.48
N TYR A 205 -7.68 -26.25 18.51
CA TYR A 205 -8.65 -27.34 18.65
C TYR A 205 -8.19 -28.38 19.68
N ALA A 206 -6.90 -28.72 19.68
CA ALA A 206 -6.32 -29.67 20.65
C ALA A 206 -6.36 -29.13 22.11
N LEU A 207 -6.24 -27.81 22.29
CA LEU A 207 -6.33 -27.17 23.62
C LEU A 207 -7.79 -27.07 24.13
N VAL A 208 -8.77 -26.98 23.24
CA VAL A 208 -10.19 -26.91 23.62
C VAL A 208 -10.77 -28.28 23.93
N PHE A 209 -10.25 -29.37 23.35
CA PHE A 209 -10.60 -30.74 23.66
C PHE A 209 -9.87 -31.23 24.92
N GLN A 210 -10.03 -30.59 26.07
CA GLN A 210 -9.79 -31.25 27.35
C GLN A 210 -10.90 -32.28 27.57
N PRO A 211 -10.57 -33.58 27.78
CA PRO A 211 -11.59 -34.56 28.10
C PRO A 211 -12.28 -34.12 29.39
N TYR A 212 -13.58 -33.90 29.31
CA TYR A 212 -14.43 -33.69 30.48
C TYR A 212 -14.34 -34.96 31.32
N ILE A 213 -13.52 -34.95 32.38
CA ILE A 213 -13.49 -36.02 33.38
C ILE A 213 -14.67 -35.73 34.29
N PRO A 214 -15.76 -36.54 34.23
CA PRO A 214 -16.88 -36.33 35.12
C PRO A 214 -16.45 -36.61 36.56
N LEU A 215 -16.62 -35.63 37.42
CA LEU A 215 -16.33 -35.65 38.86
C LEU A 215 -17.08 -36.78 39.63
N SER A 216 -17.94 -37.55 38.95
CA SER A 216 -18.72 -38.65 39.55
C SER A 216 -17.89 -39.87 40.00
N GLY A 217 -16.62 -39.96 39.56
CA GLY A 217 -15.74 -41.08 39.94
C GLY A 217 -15.01 -40.93 41.28
N GLN A 218 -14.88 -39.72 41.83
CA GLN A 218 -14.13 -39.50 43.07
C GLN A 218 -15.02 -39.59 44.35
N LEU A 219 -16.32 -39.36 44.22
CA LEU A 219 -17.23 -39.41 45.38
C LEU A 219 -17.57 -40.84 45.81
N ARG A 220 -17.36 -41.85 44.98
CA ARG A 220 -17.65 -43.24 45.29
C ARG A 220 -16.54 -43.98 46.06
N LYS A 221 -15.31 -43.42 46.09
CA LYS A 221 -14.16 -44.02 46.76
C LYS A 221 -13.96 -43.62 48.22
N ASN A 222 -14.76 -42.68 48.71
CA ASN A 222 -14.72 -42.19 50.10
C ASN A 222 -15.92 -42.62 50.95
N MET A 223 -16.71 -43.60 50.47
CA MET A 223 -17.85 -44.12 51.21
C MET A 223 -17.82 -45.64 51.42
N ASP A 224 -16.70 -46.28 51.20
CA ASP A 224 -16.31 -47.61 51.68
C ASP A 224 -15.10 -47.46 52.61
#